data_82205ade9e68f57caf850f3c73bcb724
#
_entry.id   82205ade9e68f57caf850f3c73bcb724
#
_cell.length_a   1.000
_cell.length_b   1.000
_cell.length_c   1.000
_cell.angle_alpha   90.00
_cell.angle_beta   90.00
_cell.angle_gamma   90.00
#
_symmetry.space_group_name_H-M   'P 1'
#
loop_
_entity.id
_entity.type
_entity.pdbx_description
1 polymer ?
#
loop_
_entity_poly.entity_id
_entity_poly.type
_entity_poly.pdbx_seq_one_letter_code
_entity_poly.pdbx_strand_id
1 'polypeptide(L)'
;MAASAPVVAGVRTSGRRSVRDLRGRRGHTPRLLAFAAGDLVVLSGLPGSGKSTLMRRAVAEIRIDSQDTRERWAARMPRHLPYALYRPLVRVAHYVGLRRAMRSGVSVVVHDCGTQAWVRRWVIRTARRRGAAVHLMLLDVPADTALEGQRDRGRGVSRYAFARHRRAVGALVSSTEQGNLPAGMDSAVLLDRAAMEALGGITFDD
;
A
#
# COMPACT_ATOMS: atom_id res chain seq x y z
N MET A 1 29.98 16.17 16.60
CA MET A 1 28.57 15.76 16.55
C MET A 1 28.50 14.51 15.69
N ALA A 2 28.41 13.32 16.32
CA ALA A 2 28.30 12.08 15.58
C ALA A 2 26.89 11.95 14.99
N ALA A 3 26.80 11.88 13.68
CA ALA A 3 25.56 11.57 12.96
C ALA A 3 25.15 10.14 13.33
N SER A 4 24.08 9.99 14.09
CA SER A 4 23.48 8.71 14.44
C SER A 4 23.08 8.02 13.13
N ALA A 5 23.66 6.86 12.83
CA ALA A 5 23.30 6.08 11.67
C ALA A 5 21.80 5.75 11.69
N PRO A 6 21.11 5.76 10.53
CA PRO A 6 19.68 5.45 10.49
C PRO A 6 19.47 4.02 10.98
N VAL A 7 18.57 3.85 11.94
CA VAL A 7 18.16 2.53 12.41
C VAL A 7 17.40 1.85 11.27
N VAL A 8 18.07 0.96 10.57
CA VAL A 8 17.46 0.11 9.53
C VAL A 8 16.67 -0.98 10.26
N ALA A 9 15.38 -0.86 10.31
CA ALA A 9 14.51 -1.92 10.78
C ALA A 9 14.12 -2.80 9.60
N GLY A 10 14.90 -3.87 9.34
CA GLY A 10 14.56 -4.88 8.36
C GLY A 10 13.42 -5.77 8.87
N VAL A 11 12.40 -5.99 8.07
CA VAL A 11 11.42 -7.06 8.30
C VAL A 11 11.99 -8.32 7.62
N ARG A 12 12.77 -9.09 8.37
CA ARG A 12 13.20 -10.42 7.90
C ARG A 12 12.05 -11.41 8.13
N THR A 13 11.58 -12.03 7.09
CA THR A 13 10.63 -13.13 7.13
C THR A 13 11.34 -14.41 7.54
N SER A 14 11.42 -14.67 8.82
CA SER A 14 11.83 -15.99 9.32
C SER A 14 10.58 -16.82 9.57
N GLY A 15 10.03 -17.47 8.54
CA GLY A 15 9.05 -18.56 8.64
C GLY A 15 7.80 -18.40 9.54
N ARG A 16 7.69 -17.38 10.36
CA ARG A 16 6.56 -17.08 11.23
C ARG A 16 5.84 -15.82 10.75
N ARG A 17 4.53 -15.88 10.64
CA ARG A 17 3.68 -14.71 10.42
C ARG A 17 3.94 -13.68 11.51
N SER A 18 4.42 -12.49 11.13
CA SER A 18 4.78 -11.43 12.07
C SER A 18 3.94 -10.18 11.84
N VAL A 19 3.51 -9.57 12.93
CA VAL A 19 2.84 -8.26 12.93
C VAL A 19 3.73 -7.27 13.65
N ARG A 20 3.97 -6.12 13.02
CA ARG A 20 4.72 -5.02 13.61
C ARG A 20 3.81 -3.81 13.72
N ASP A 21 3.51 -3.41 14.95
CA ASP A 21 2.75 -2.20 15.22
C ASP A 21 3.71 -1.02 15.46
N LEU A 22 3.65 -0.03 14.58
CA LEU A 22 4.44 1.20 14.66
C LEU A 22 3.59 2.42 15.03
N ARG A 23 2.30 2.24 15.30
CA ARG A 23 1.39 3.31 15.74
C ARG A 23 1.75 3.78 17.15
N GLY A 24 1.55 5.07 17.41
CA GLY A 24 1.81 5.66 18.72
C GLY A 24 3.28 5.75 19.11
N ARG A 25 4.21 5.37 18.27
CA ARG A 25 5.66 5.34 18.53
C ARG A 25 6.35 6.66 18.14
N ARG A 26 5.87 7.79 18.63
CA ARG A 26 6.49 9.10 18.36
C ARG A 26 7.98 9.06 18.70
N GLY A 27 8.82 9.44 17.73
CA GLY A 27 10.28 9.46 17.87
C GLY A 27 10.99 8.10 17.79
N HIS A 28 10.27 6.98 17.78
CA HIS A 28 10.83 5.62 17.70
C HIS A 28 10.40 4.86 16.44
N THR A 29 9.79 5.53 15.48
CA THR A 29 9.47 4.94 14.19
C THR A 29 10.75 4.80 13.37
N PRO A 30 11.03 3.62 12.78
CA PRO A 30 12.19 3.44 11.92
C PRO A 30 12.06 4.34 10.69
N ARG A 31 13.18 4.91 10.25
CA ARG A 31 13.21 5.70 9.02
C ARG A 31 13.11 4.84 7.76
N LEU A 32 13.54 3.59 7.83
CA LEU A 32 13.52 2.65 6.72
C LEU A 32 12.82 1.35 7.12
N LEU A 33 12.03 0.82 6.21
CA LEU A 33 11.50 -0.55 6.27
C LEU A 33 12.15 -1.34 5.14
N ALA A 34 12.92 -2.36 5.50
CA ALA A 34 13.58 -3.25 4.55
C ALA A 34 12.81 -4.58 4.43
N PHE A 35 12.67 -5.05 3.21
CA PHE A 35 12.10 -6.34 2.82
C PHE A 35 13.13 -7.08 1.96
N ALA A 36 12.94 -8.37 1.70
CA ALA A 36 13.86 -9.08 0.83
C ALA A 36 13.65 -8.72 -0.65
N ALA A 37 14.72 -8.77 -1.42
CA ALA A 37 14.66 -8.55 -2.86
C ALA A 37 13.67 -9.52 -3.52
N GLY A 38 12.86 -9.01 -4.43
CA GLY A 38 11.80 -9.77 -5.09
C GLY A 38 10.48 -9.84 -4.33
N ASP A 39 10.39 -9.41 -3.08
CA ASP A 39 9.14 -9.43 -2.30
C ASP A 39 8.11 -8.40 -2.79
N LEU A 40 6.88 -8.61 -2.37
CA LEU A 40 5.77 -7.70 -2.67
C LEU A 40 5.22 -7.06 -1.40
N VAL A 41 5.03 -5.75 -1.45
CA VAL A 41 4.38 -4.99 -0.38
C VAL A 41 3.01 -4.51 -0.85
N VAL A 42 1.95 -4.90 -0.15
CA VAL A 42 0.58 -4.44 -0.40
C VAL A 42 0.26 -3.30 0.58
N LEU A 43 0.17 -2.08 0.07
CA LEU A 43 -0.15 -0.91 0.85
C LEU A 43 -1.67 -0.67 0.88
N SER A 44 -2.28 -0.82 2.04
CA SER A 44 -3.73 -0.70 2.24
C SER A 44 -4.09 0.40 3.24
N GLY A 45 -5.31 0.92 3.17
CA GLY A 45 -5.83 1.98 4.03
C GLY A 45 -6.96 2.75 3.37
N LEU A 46 -7.59 3.68 4.10
CA LEU A 46 -8.73 4.45 3.62
C LEU A 46 -8.39 5.30 2.37
N PRO A 47 -9.34 5.54 1.46
CA PRO A 47 -9.20 6.59 0.46
C PRO A 47 -8.94 7.94 1.14
N GLY A 48 -7.89 8.66 0.74
CA GLY A 48 -7.46 9.90 1.39
C GLY A 48 -6.45 9.74 2.53
N SER A 49 -6.11 8.52 2.96
CA SER A 49 -5.16 8.28 4.08
C SER A 49 -3.68 8.58 3.77
N GLY A 50 -3.33 9.04 2.57
CA GLY A 50 -1.94 9.38 2.24
C GLY A 50 -1.13 8.28 1.55
N LYS A 51 -1.69 7.12 1.20
CA LYS A 51 -0.98 5.99 0.54
C LYS A 51 -0.15 6.40 -0.66
N SER A 52 -0.75 7.09 -1.62
CA SER A 52 -0.03 7.52 -2.85
C SER A 52 1.08 8.51 -2.54
N THR A 53 0.93 9.34 -1.51
CA THR A 53 1.97 10.25 -1.05
C THR A 53 3.14 9.48 -0.45
N LEU A 54 2.86 8.49 0.42
CA LEU A 54 3.87 7.60 0.97
C LEU A 54 4.61 6.85 -0.15
N MET A 55 3.89 6.23 -1.08
CA MET A 55 4.50 5.52 -2.21
C MET A 55 5.43 6.40 -3.04
N ARG A 56 5.01 7.61 -3.37
CA ARG A 56 5.85 8.53 -4.15
C ARG A 56 7.10 8.98 -3.42
N ARG A 57 7.01 9.17 -2.09
CA ARG A 57 8.11 9.64 -1.26
C ARG A 57 9.08 8.53 -0.87
N ALA A 58 8.54 7.37 -0.49
CA ALA A 58 9.29 6.35 0.22
C ALA A 58 9.68 5.13 -0.64
N VAL A 59 9.18 5.02 -1.87
CA VAL A 59 9.43 3.86 -2.74
C VAL A 59 10.23 4.31 -3.96
N ALA A 60 11.48 3.83 -4.05
CA ALA A 60 12.35 4.05 -5.21
C ALA A 60 12.11 3.01 -6.32
N GLU A 61 11.73 1.79 -5.93
CA GLU A 61 11.50 0.65 -6.81
C GLU A 61 10.18 0.76 -7.58
N ILE A 62 9.74 -0.35 -8.19
CA ILE A 62 8.50 -0.38 -8.97
C ILE A 62 7.29 -0.22 -8.04
N ARG A 63 6.62 0.91 -8.18
CA ARG A 63 5.34 1.17 -7.53
C ARG A 63 4.19 1.06 -8.52
N ILE A 64 3.14 0.37 -8.12
CA ILE A 64 1.91 0.23 -8.91
C ILE A 64 0.77 0.94 -8.18
N ASP A 65 0.59 2.21 -8.49
CA ASP A 65 -0.53 3.01 -7.99
C ASP A 65 -1.61 3.16 -9.07
N SER A 66 -2.84 2.86 -8.69
CA SER A 66 -4.02 3.05 -9.55
C SER A 66 -4.23 4.54 -9.90
N GLN A 67 -3.76 5.45 -9.06
CA GLN A 67 -3.83 6.88 -9.30
C GLN A 67 -2.88 7.31 -10.42
N ASP A 68 -1.64 6.84 -10.41
CA ASP A 68 -0.66 7.14 -11.47
C ASP A 68 -1.17 6.63 -12.83
N THR A 69 -1.81 5.45 -12.85
CA THR A 69 -2.44 4.92 -14.07
C THR A 69 -3.58 5.81 -14.54
N ARG A 70 -4.44 6.26 -13.63
CA ARG A 70 -5.54 7.18 -13.94
C ARG A 70 -5.05 8.51 -14.49
N GLU A 71 -4.02 9.11 -13.87
CA GLU A 71 -3.45 10.40 -14.29
C GLU A 71 -2.82 10.31 -15.67
N ARG A 72 -2.07 9.25 -15.97
CA ARG A 72 -1.52 8.98 -17.30
C ARG A 72 -2.60 8.86 -18.38
N TRP A 73 -3.73 8.23 -18.06
CA TRP A 73 -4.85 8.12 -18.99
C TRP A 73 -5.58 9.44 -19.12
N ALA A 74 -5.83 10.17 -18.03
CA ALA A 74 -6.47 11.48 -18.06
C ALA A 74 -5.70 12.48 -18.93
N ALA A 75 -4.36 12.44 -18.90
CA ALA A 75 -3.51 13.29 -19.75
C ALA A 75 -3.61 12.97 -21.25
N ARG A 76 -4.05 11.74 -21.62
CA ARG A 76 -4.18 11.28 -23.01
C ARG A 76 -5.60 11.38 -23.56
N MET A 77 -6.59 11.47 -22.67
CA MET A 77 -7.99 11.54 -23.07
C MET A 77 -8.41 12.98 -23.35
N PRO A 78 -9.32 13.21 -24.32
CA PRO A 78 -9.90 14.51 -24.56
C PRO A 78 -10.52 15.08 -23.28
N ARG A 79 -10.30 16.36 -22.99
CA ARG A 79 -10.76 17.02 -21.76
C ARG A 79 -12.27 16.97 -21.53
N HIS A 80 -13.06 16.86 -22.59
CA HIS A 80 -14.51 16.77 -22.54
C HIS A 80 -15.02 15.34 -22.29
N LEU A 81 -14.14 14.31 -22.36
CA LEU A 81 -14.56 12.93 -22.17
C LEU A 81 -14.69 12.60 -20.67
N PRO A 82 -15.89 12.29 -20.14
CA PRO A 82 -16.10 11.95 -18.77
C PRO A 82 -15.27 10.70 -18.35
N TYR A 83 -14.62 10.77 -17.19
CA TYR A 83 -13.84 9.65 -16.65
C TYR A 83 -14.59 8.32 -16.59
N ALA A 84 -15.91 8.37 -16.35
CA ALA A 84 -16.76 7.19 -16.27
C ALA A 84 -16.68 6.31 -17.52
N LEU A 85 -16.52 6.90 -18.71
CA LEU A 85 -16.48 6.19 -19.98
C LEU A 85 -15.18 5.40 -20.20
N TYR A 86 -14.03 5.95 -19.79
CA TYR A 86 -12.74 5.27 -19.97
C TYR A 86 -12.20 4.61 -18.69
N ARG A 87 -12.94 4.70 -17.58
CA ARG A 87 -12.59 4.03 -16.32
C ARG A 87 -12.35 2.52 -16.44
N PRO A 88 -13.11 1.73 -17.23
CA PRO A 88 -12.80 0.31 -17.45
C PRO A 88 -11.43 0.09 -18.06
N LEU A 89 -11.03 0.90 -19.05
CA LEU A 89 -9.73 0.82 -19.71
C LEU A 89 -8.59 1.13 -18.73
N VAL A 90 -8.76 2.17 -17.89
CA VAL A 90 -7.79 2.49 -16.82
C VAL A 90 -7.61 1.32 -15.87
N ARG A 91 -8.69 0.61 -15.50
CA ARG A 91 -8.61 -0.56 -14.63
C ARG A 91 -7.87 -1.72 -15.31
N VAL A 92 -8.18 -2.01 -16.57
CA VAL A 92 -7.48 -3.04 -17.33
C VAL A 92 -5.99 -2.70 -17.45
N ALA A 93 -5.65 -1.47 -17.83
CA ALA A 93 -4.26 -1.01 -17.94
C ALA A 93 -3.51 -1.13 -16.59
N HIS A 94 -4.17 -0.79 -15.48
CA HIS A 94 -3.61 -0.96 -14.13
C HIS A 94 -3.28 -2.44 -13.83
N TYR A 95 -4.22 -3.36 -14.08
CA TYR A 95 -3.98 -4.79 -13.83
C TYR A 95 -2.97 -5.42 -14.78
N VAL A 96 -2.91 -4.96 -16.05
CA VAL A 96 -1.87 -5.39 -16.99
C VAL A 96 -0.49 -4.92 -16.51
N GLY A 97 -0.37 -3.66 -16.07
CA GLY A 97 0.86 -3.13 -15.48
C GLY A 97 1.30 -3.91 -14.25
N LEU A 98 0.37 -4.17 -13.32
CA LEU A 98 0.62 -4.99 -12.14
C LEU A 98 1.08 -6.41 -12.52
N ARG A 99 0.41 -7.06 -13.47
CA ARG A 99 0.80 -8.39 -13.94
C ARG A 99 2.22 -8.42 -14.53
N ARG A 100 2.57 -7.39 -15.33
CA ARG A 100 3.93 -7.27 -15.90
C ARG A 100 4.97 -7.11 -14.80
N ALA A 101 4.74 -6.19 -13.86
CA ALA A 101 5.65 -5.96 -12.73
C ALA A 101 5.81 -7.22 -11.87
N MET A 102 4.73 -7.92 -11.56
CA MET A 102 4.81 -9.18 -10.82
C MET A 102 5.53 -10.30 -11.58
N ARG A 103 5.57 -10.27 -12.91
CA ARG A 103 6.28 -11.27 -13.74
C ARG A 103 7.75 -10.98 -13.93
N SER A 104 8.18 -9.72 -13.77
CA SER A 104 9.60 -9.35 -13.95
C SER A 104 10.53 -9.86 -12.83
N GLY A 105 9.99 -10.41 -11.75
CA GLY A 105 10.78 -10.91 -10.63
C GLY A 105 11.24 -9.83 -9.65
N VAL A 106 11.08 -8.55 -9.98
CA VAL A 106 11.49 -7.43 -9.15
C VAL A 106 10.55 -7.19 -7.98
N SER A 107 11.03 -6.49 -6.97
CA SER A 107 10.24 -6.03 -5.83
C SER A 107 9.17 -5.03 -6.27
N VAL A 108 7.96 -5.13 -5.72
CA VAL A 108 6.84 -4.28 -6.13
C VAL A 108 6.05 -3.80 -4.92
N VAL A 109 5.78 -2.51 -4.85
CA VAL A 109 4.81 -1.95 -3.91
C VAL A 109 3.48 -1.69 -4.64
N VAL A 110 2.43 -2.35 -4.17
CA VAL A 110 1.09 -2.32 -4.78
C VAL A 110 0.11 -1.58 -3.90
N HIS A 111 -0.62 -0.62 -4.48
CA HIS A 111 -1.73 0.04 -3.80
C HIS A 111 -2.99 -0.85 -3.80
N ASP A 112 -3.51 -1.17 -2.62
CA ASP A 112 -4.82 -1.82 -2.44
C ASP A 112 -5.73 -0.95 -1.55
N CYS A 113 -7.00 -0.88 -1.92
CA CYS A 113 -8.01 -0.18 -1.12
C CYS A 113 -8.67 -1.09 -0.06
N GLY A 114 -8.19 -2.31 0.14
CA GLY A 114 -8.75 -3.25 1.10
C GLY A 114 -10.06 -3.94 0.68
N THR A 115 -10.72 -3.48 -0.39
CA THR A 115 -12.05 -3.97 -0.78
C THR A 115 -12.05 -5.10 -1.80
N GLN A 116 -10.89 -5.43 -2.37
CA GLN A 116 -10.80 -6.41 -3.47
C GLN A 116 -10.02 -7.66 -3.07
N ALA A 117 -10.65 -8.54 -2.31
CA ALA A 117 -10.03 -9.79 -1.85
C ALA A 117 -9.47 -10.67 -2.99
N TRP A 118 -10.08 -10.62 -4.19
CA TRP A 118 -9.60 -11.39 -5.32
C TRP A 118 -8.26 -10.88 -5.86
N VAL A 119 -8.02 -9.55 -5.82
CA VAL A 119 -6.72 -8.96 -6.20
C VAL A 119 -5.64 -9.42 -5.24
N ARG A 120 -5.88 -9.35 -3.94
CA ARG A 120 -4.93 -9.85 -2.94
C ARG A 120 -4.61 -11.33 -3.16
N ARG A 121 -5.63 -12.17 -3.35
CA ARG A 121 -5.43 -13.60 -3.65
C ARG A 121 -4.62 -13.82 -4.93
N TRP A 122 -4.82 -12.99 -5.95
CA TRP A 122 -4.05 -13.08 -7.18
C TRP A 122 -2.60 -12.65 -6.97
N VAL A 123 -2.33 -11.54 -6.28
CA VAL A 123 -0.99 -11.08 -5.91
C VAL A 123 -0.25 -12.16 -5.13
N ILE A 124 -0.88 -12.69 -4.08
CA ILE A 124 -0.31 -13.75 -3.23
C ILE A 124 0.03 -15.01 -4.05
N ARG A 125 -0.89 -15.48 -4.90
CA ARG A 125 -0.63 -16.64 -5.75
C ARG A 125 0.53 -16.43 -6.71
N THR A 126 0.64 -15.23 -7.25
CA THR A 126 1.72 -14.90 -8.19
C THR A 126 3.06 -14.79 -7.48
N ALA A 127 3.10 -14.17 -6.29
CA ALA A 127 4.30 -14.10 -5.45
C ALA A 127 4.80 -15.50 -5.08
N ARG A 128 3.93 -16.35 -4.58
CA ARG A 128 4.29 -17.72 -4.18
C ARG A 128 4.86 -18.56 -5.31
N ARG A 129 4.37 -18.39 -6.55
CA ARG A 129 4.91 -19.11 -7.73
C ARG A 129 6.36 -18.76 -8.04
N ARG A 130 6.85 -17.63 -7.54
CA ARG A 130 8.24 -17.18 -7.70
C ARG A 130 9.04 -17.20 -6.40
N GLY A 131 8.51 -17.83 -5.34
CA GLY A 131 9.17 -17.91 -4.03
C GLY A 131 9.24 -16.61 -3.24
N ALA A 132 8.50 -15.55 -3.68
CA ALA A 132 8.51 -14.26 -3.03
C ALA A 132 7.50 -14.18 -1.87
N ALA A 133 7.84 -13.45 -0.81
CA ALA A 133 6.93 -13.15 0.28
C ALA A 133 5.99 -11.98 -0.07
N VAL A 134 4.86 -11.91 0.67
CA VAL A 134 3.89 -10.81 0.53
C VAL A 134 3.66 -10.17 1.89
N HIS A 135 3.95 -8.89 1.96
CA HIS A 135 3.85 -8.08 3.15
C HIS A 135 2.68 -7.11 3.05
N LEU A 136 1.96 -6.93 4.16
CA LEU A 136 0.84 -5.99 4.26
C LEU A 136 1.28 -4.76 5.03
N MET A 137 1.18 -3.58 4.43
CA MET A 137 1.30 -2.31 5.15
C MET A 137 -0.08 -1.67 5.28
N LEU A 138 -0.53 -1.48 6.50
CA LEU A 138 -1.84 -0.91 6.81
C LEU A 138 -1.69 0.51 7.35
N LEU A 139 -2.21 1.49 6.61
CA LEU A 139 -2.36 2.86 7.09
C LEU A 139 -3.66 2.98 7.87
N ASP A 140 -3.51 3.01 9.19
CA ASP A 140 -4.59 3.21 10.14
C ASP A 140 -4.70 4.70 10.46
N VAL A 141 -5.53 5.38 9.67
CA VAL A 141 -5.76 6.83 9.77
C VAL A 141 -7.24 7.05 10.08
N PRO A 142 -7.58 7.94 11.03
CA PRO A 142 -8.97 8.27 11.36
C PRO A 142 -9.79 8.63 10.11
N ALA A 143 -11.06 8.26 10.12
CA ALA A 143 -11.94 8.45 8.97
C ALA A 143 -12.08 9.93 8.58
N ASP A 144 -12.14 10.82 9.57
CA ASP A 144 -12.27 12.26 9.34
C ASP A 144 -11.02 12.84 8.68
N THR A 145 -9.84 12.46 9.16
CA THR A 145 -8.54 12.84 8.53
C THR A 145 -8.44 12.32 7.10
N ALA A 146 -8.93 11.11 6.84
CA ALA A 146 -8.96 10.57 5.49
C ALA A 146 -9.94 11.33 4.57
N LEU A 147 -11.08 11.78 5.10
CA LEU A 147 -12.05 12.61 4.37
C LEU A 147 -11.48 14.00 4.05
N GLU A 148 -10.77 14.61 4.99
CA GLU A 148 -10.03 15.86 4.75
C GLU A 148 -9.04 15.70 3.60
N GLY A 149 -8.20 14.66 3.64
CA GLY A 149 -7.25 14.38 2.56
C GLY A 149 -7.89 14.03 1.21
N GLN A 150 -9.20 13.73 1.16
CA GLN A 150 -9.95 13.65 -0.10
C GLN A 150 -10.40 15.03 -0.59
N ARG A 151 -10.87 15.89 0.34
CA ARG A 151 -11.32 17.25 0.01
C ARG A 151 -10.16 18.07 -0.56
N ASP A 152 -9.00 18.02 0.07
CA ASP A 152 -7.77 18.74 -0.37
C ASP A 152 -7.36 18.38 -1.80
N ARG A 153 -7.67 17.18 -2.24
CA ARG A 153 -7.39 16.70 -3.61
C ARG A 153 -8.51 16.98 -4.61
N GLY A 154 -9.59 17.64 -4.20
CA GLY A 154 -10.77 17.88 -5.04
C GLY A 154 -11.44 16.61 -5.56
N ARG A 155 -11.24 15.45 -4.91
CA ARG A 155 -11.68 14.15 -5.39
C ARG A 155 -12.19 13.32 -4.23
N GLY A 156 -13.51 13.18 -4.14
CA GLY A 156 -14.16 12.30 -3.17
C GLY A 156 -14.62 10.99 -3.80
N VAL A 157 -14.70 9.96 -2.98
CA VAL A 157 -15.55 8.79 -3.27
C VAL A 157 -16.94 9.05 -2.68
N SER A 158 -17.98 8.38 -3.22
CA SER A 158 -19.32 8.51 -2.64
C SER A 158 -19.34 8.06 -1.18
N ARG A 159 -20.27 8.61 -0.39
CA ARG A 159 -20.46 8.23 1.03
C ARG A 159 -20.58 6.72 1.22
N TYR A 160 -21.34 6.06 0.34
CA TYR A 160 -21.50 4.60 0.36
C TYR A 160 -20.17 3.89 0.10
N ALA A 161 -19.42 4.30 -0.93
CA ALA A 161 -18.11 3.70 -1.23
C ALA A 161 -17.11 3.92 -0.08
N PHE A 162 -17.10 5.10 0.53
CA PHE A 162 -16.25 5.37 1.68
C PHE A 162 -16.61 4.50 2.90
N ALA A 163 -17.90 4.36 3.22
CA ALA A 163 -18.35 3.51 4.32
C ALA A 163 -17.94 2.04 4.11
N ARG A 164 -18.04 1.54 2.86
CA ARG A 164 -17.58 0.20 2.50
C ARG A 164 -16.08 0.05 2.69
N HIS A 165 -15.28 1.03 2.26
CA HIS A 165 -13.82 1.04 2.49
C HIS A 165 -13.49 1.06 3.97
N ARG A 166 -14.18 1.89 4.76
CA ARG A 166 -13.98 1.98 6.21
C ARG A 166 -14.22 0.64 6.91
N ARG A 167 -15.31 -0.06 6.57
CA ARG A 167 -15.59 -1.41 7.12
C ARG A 167 -14.49 -2.41 6.74
N ALA A 168 -14.08 -2.43 5.47
CA ALA A 168 -13.09 -3.39 4.99
C ALA A 168 -11.69 -3.14 5.59
N VAL A 169 -11.27 -1.87 5.69
CA VAL A 169 -9.97 -1.50 6.29
C VAL A 169 -10.02 -1.73 7.79
N GLY A 170 -11.10 -1.33 8.48
CA GLY A 170 -11.26 -1.58 9.91
C GLY A 170 -11.20 -3.06 10.26
N ALA A 171 -11.87 -3.92 9.49
CA ALA A 171 -11.78 -5.37 9.68
C ALA A 171 -10.37 -5.91 9.47
N LEU A 172 -9.62 -5.36 8.48
CA LEU A 172 -8.21 -5.73 8.28
C LEU A 172 -7.33 -5.30 9.45
N VAL A 173 -7.50 -4.08 9.96
CA VAL A 173 -6.76 -3.57 11.12
C VAL A 173 -7.03 -4.44 12.33
N SER A 174 -8.30 -4.63 12.71
CA SER A 174 -8.67 -5.42 13.89
C SER A 174 -8.19 -6.88 13.80
N SER A 175 -8.29 -7.51 12.62
CA SER A 175 -7.76 -8.86 12.40
C SER A 175 -6.23 -8.91 12.56
N THR A 176 -5.54 -7.89 12.04
CA THR A 176 -4.07 -7.81 12.13
C THR A 176 -3.61 -7.56 13.56
N GLU A 177 -4.29 -6.73 14.32
CA GLU A 177 -4.03 -6.48 15.74
C GLU A 177 -4.11 -7.76 16.59
N GLN A 178 -5.01 -8.66 16.22
CA GLN A 178 -5.15 -9.98 16.84
C GLN A 178 -4.12 -11.01 16.33
N GLY A 179 -3.17 -10.60 15.48
CA GLY A 179 -2.21 -11.51 14.86
C GLY A 179 -2.74 -12.31 13.67
N ASN A 180 -3.99 -12.09 13.27
CA ASN A 180 -4.64 -12.80 12.18
C ASN A 180 -4.40 -12.09 10.85
N LEU A 181 -3.35 -12.49 10.14
CA LEU A 181 -3.06 -12.00 8.79
C LEU A 181 -4.00 -12.61 7.75
N PRO A 182 -4.34 -11.86 6.68
CA PRO A 182 -4.99 -12.46 5.52
C PRO A 182 -4.24 -13.68 5.01
N ALA A 183 -4.97 -14.71 4.58
CA ALA A 183 -4.37 -15.96 4.14
C ALA A 183 -3.33 -15.72 3.03
N GLY A 184 -2.10 -16.19 3.27
CA GLY A 184 -0.98 -16.09 2.34
C GLY A 184 -0.14 -14.84 2.44
N MET A 185 -0.40 -13.97 3.39
CA MET A 185 0.53 -12.89 3.75
C MET A 185 1.52 -13.37 4.81
N ASP A 186 2.76 -12.93 4.69
CA ASP A 186 3.88 -13.38 5.50
C ASP A 186 4.13 -12.43 6.68
N SER A 187 3.87 -11.14 6.51
CA SER A 187 3.92 -10.17 7.61
C SER A 187 2.94 -9.00 7.43
N ALA A 188 2.74 -8.23 8.49
CA ALA A 188 2.06 -6.94 8.42
C ALA A 188 2.76 -5.87 9.25
N VAL A 189 2.63 -4.63 8.78
CA VAL A 189 3.07 -3.42 9.49
C VAL A 189 1.87 -2.48 9.61
N LEU A 190 1.55 -2.08 10.84
CA LEU A 190 0.53 -1.07 11.14
C LEU A 190 1.21 0.29 11.29
N LEU A 191 0.70 1.30 10.59
CA LEU A 191 1.21 2.67 10.59
C LEU A 191 0.06 3.63 10.87
N ASP A 192 0.22 4.53 11.81
CA ASP A 192 -0.59 5.73 11.92
C ASP A 192 -0.01 6.87 11.04
N ARG A 193 -0.62 8.04 11.09
CA ARG A 193 -0.16 9.19 10.33
C ARG A 193 1.25 9.63 10.73
N ALA A 194 1.55 9.65 12.04
CA ALA A 194 2.86 10.06 12.55
C ALA A 194 3.96 9.09 12.10
N ALA A 195 3.71 7.78 12.22
CA ALA A 195 4.64 6.75 11.73
C ALA A 195 4.85 6.82 10.22
N MET A 196 3.77 7.07 9.45
CA MET A 196 3.86 7.27 8.01
C MET A 196 4.72 8.48 7.64
N GLU A 197 4.59 9.60 8.37
CA GLU A 197 5.36 10.82 8.14
C GLU A 197 6.84 10.65 8.50
N ALA A 198 7.13 9.91 9.57
CA ALA A 198 8.50 9.60 10.01
C ALA A 198 9.22 8.61 9.08
N LEU A 199 8.48 7.74 8.39
CA LEU A 199 9.04 6.75 7.47
C LEU A 199 9.61 7.45 6.23
N GLY A 200 10.93 7.40 6.06
CA GLY A 200 11.65 7.98 4.94
C GLY A 200 11.77 7.07 3.72
N GLY A 201 11.78 5.74 3.90
CA GLY A 201 11.94 4.80 2.80
C GLY A 201 11.42 3.40 3.05
N ILE A 202 11.12 2.73 1.94
CA ILE A 202 10.85 1.29 1.84
C ILE A 202 11.92 0.77 0.88
N THR A 203 12.76 -0.17 1.34
CA THR A 203 13.86 -0.76 0.57
C THR A 203 13.66 -2.26 0.42
N PHE A 204 14.33 -2.82 -0.57
CA PHE A 204 14.35 -4.24 -0.82
C PHE A 204 15.80 -4.66 -1.00
N ASP A 205 16.30 -5.37 -0.01
CA ASP A 205 17.72 -5.71 0.08
C ASP A 205 17.89 -7.25 -0.03
N ASP A 206 19.02 -7.70 -0.58
CA ASP A 206 19.40 -9.11 -0.71
C ASP A 206 19.68 -9.81 0.64
#